data_1bb4d5a94799848492b74bb2b46d92f5
#
_entry.id   1bb4d5a94799848492b74bb2b46d92f5
#
_cell.length_a   1.000
_cell.length_b   1.000
_cell.length_c   1.000
_cell.angle_alpha   90.00
_cell.angle_beta   90.00
_cell.angle_gamma   90.00
#
_symmetry.space_group_name_H-M   'P 1'
#
loop_
_entity.id
_entity.type
_entity.pdbx_description
1 polymer ?
#
loop_
_entity_poly.entity_id
_entity_poly.type
_entity_poly.pdbx_seq_one_letter_code
_entity_poly.pdbx_strand_id
1 'polypeptide(L)'
;MSSSDKKKSADYYQKVEQGKEFANAGGIPPLLTGSQAQKDFAEVVRADILSSLIEFGDLDHALVLADNIRNAKDWIESRYLDYDAILERAEQIDRRNKESPV
;
A
#
# COMPACT_ATOMS: atom_id res chain seq x y z
N MET A 1 28.83 12.79 -6.13
CA MET A 1 27.40 12.87 -5.85
C MET A 1 27.07 14.18 -5.17
N SER A 2 25.98 14.79 -5.61
CA SER A 2 25.54 16.02 -4.99
C SER A 2 24.89 15.76 -3.64
N SER A 3 24.92 16.76 -2.77
CA SER A 3 24.29 16.64 -1.44
C SER A 3 22.77 16.48 -1.54
N SER A 4 22.14 16.93 -2.65
CA SER A 4 20.71 16.75 -2.84
C SER A 4 20.32 15.29 -3.07
N ASP A 5 21.19 14.50 -3.69
CA ASP A 5 20.91 13.06 -3.89
C ASP A 5 20.93 12.31 -2.56
N LYS A 6 21.89 12.64 -1.68
CA LYS A 6 21.96 12.06 -0.35
C LYS A 6 20.72 12.43 0.48
N LYS A 7 20.26 13.66 0.35
CA LYS A 7 19.09 14.16 1.06
C LYS A 7 17.83 13.44 0.61
N LYS A 8 17.66 13.23 -0.71
CA LYS A 8 16.54 12.47 -1.25
C LYS A 8 16.54 11.03 -0.75
N SER A 9 17.71 10.40 -0.72
CA SER A 9 17.85 9.03 -0.24
C SER A 9 17.45 8.91 1.23
N ALA A 10 17.87 9.86 2.07
CA ALA A 10 17.50 9.88 3.48
C ALA A 10 16.00 10.06 3.67
N ASP A 11 15.39 11.00 2.93
CA ASP A 11 13.94 11.22 2.99
C ASP A 11 13.17 9.99 2.53
N TYR A 12 13.64 9.34 1.48
CA TYR A 12 13.02 8.13 0.97
C TYR A 12 13.04 7.00 2.01
N TYR A 13 14.20 6.74 2.61
CA TYR A 13 14.33 5.69 3.62
C TYR A 13 13.50 5.99 4.86
N GLN A 14 13.37 7.25 5.21
CA GLN A 14 12.49 7.65 6.31
C GLN A 14 11.02 7.32 5.99
N LYS A 15 10.59 7.58 4.76
CA LYS A 15 9.23 7.22 4.33
C LYS A 15 9.01 5.71 4.34
N VAL A 16 10.01 4.93 3.92
CA VAL A 16 9.95 3.47 3.97
C VAL A 16 9.74 3.01 5.41
N GLU A 17 10.53 3.53 6.34
CA GLU A 17 10.40 3.17 7.75
C GLU A 17 9.04 3.56 8.32
N GLN A 18 8.55 4.75 7.97
CA GLN A 18 7.21 5.20 8.38
C GLN A 18 6.13 4.28 7.82
N GLY A 19 6.26 3.83 6.58
CA GLY A 19 5.33 2.89 5.96
C GLY A 19 5.30 1.55 6.68
N LYS A 20 6.48 1.04 7.04
CA LYS A 20 6.60 -0.21 7.78
C LYS A 20 6.00 -0.09 9.19
N GLU A 21 6.25 1.02 9.87
CA GLU A 21 5.66 1.28 11.18
C GLU A 21 4.13 1.37 11.10
N PHE A 22 3.63 2.04 10.09
CA PHE A 22 2.20 2.15 9.86
C PHE A 22 1.56 0.76 9.67
N ALA A 23 2.16 -0.08 8.84
CA ALA A 23 1.66 -1.42 8.58
C ALA A 23 1.72 -2.28 9.86
N ASN A 24 2.83 -2.19 10.59
CA ASN A 24 3.01 -2.95 11.81
C ASN A 24 2.00 -2.55 12.89
N ALA A 25 1.81 -1.25 13.07
CA ALA A 25 0.85 -0.73 14.06
C ALA A 25 -0.58 -1.09 13.71
N GLY A 26 -0.91 -1.14 12.42
CA GLY A 26 -2.26 -1.49 11.96
C GLY A 26 -2.52 -2.98 11.80
N GLY A 27 -1.52 -3.82 12.06
CA GLY A 27 -1.67 -5.26 11.86
C GLY A 27 -1.81 -5.64 10.40
N ILE A 28 -1.29 -4.83 9.49
CA ILE A 28 -1.37 -5.07 8.05
C ILE A 28 -0.37 -6.16 7.67
N PRO A 29 -0.81 -7.20 6.92
CA PRO A 29 0.09 -8.29 6.56
C PRO A 29 1.30 -7.83 5.76
N PRO A 30 2.46 -8.48 5.91
CA PRO A 30 3.65 -8.10 5.14
C PRO A 30 3.50 -8.42 3.66
N LEU A 31 4.23 -7.67 2.83
CA LEU A 31 4.30 -7.95 1.40
C LEU A 31 5.07 -9.25 1.17
N LEU A 32 4.57 -10.11 0.30
CA LEU A 32 5.11 -11.45 0.09
C LEU A 32 5.98 -11.55 -1.16
N THR A 33 5.67 -10.82 -2.22
CA THR A 33 6.35 -10.94 -3.50
C THR A 33 6.94 -9.61 -3.95
N GLY A 34 8.10 -9.69 -4.60
CA GLY A 34 8.83 -8.55 -5.10
C GLY A 34 10.27 -8.54 -4.59
N SER A 35 11.13 -7.77 -5.25
CA SER A 35 12.49 -7.53 -4.76
C SER A 35 12.43 -6.67 -3.49
N GLN A 36 13.53 -6.61 -2.74
CA GLN A 36 13.55 -5.77 -1.54
C GLN A 36 13.30 -4.30 -1.89
N ALA A 37 13.88 -3.82 -3.00
CA ALA A 37 13.65 -2.45 -3.45
C ALA A 37 12.18 -2.20 -3.80
N GLN A 38 11.53 -3.16 -4.46
CA GLN A 38 10.11 -3.07 -4.78
C GLN A 38 9.25 -3.08 -3.52
N LYS A 39 9.56 -3.96 -2.58
CA LYS A 39 8.83 -4.03 -1.31
C LYS A 39 8.96 -2.73 -0.52
N ASP A 40 10.15 -2.15 -0.48
CA ASP A 40 10.38 -0.89 0.22
C ASP A 40 9.54 0.24 -0.39
N PHE A 41 9.54 0.35 -1.71
CA PHE A 41 8.74 1.36 -2.38
C PHE A 41 7.23 1.11 -2.20
N ALA A 42 6.82 -0.16 -2.27
CA ALA A 42 5.42 -0.53 -2.05
C ALA A 42 4.96 -0.21 -0.63
N GLU A 43 5.83 -0.28 0.36
CA GLU A 43 5.49 0.14 1.73
C GLU A 43 5.09 1.61 1.78
N VAL A 44 5.81 2.47 1.04
CA VAL A 44 5.49 3.90 0.96
C VAL A 44 4.14 4.11 0.28
N VAL A 45 3.94 3.49 -0.88
CA VAL A 45 2.70 3.63 -1.65
C VAL A 45 1.51 3.09 -0.86
N ARG A 46 1.65 1.92 -0.27
CA ARG A 46 0.59 1.29 0.52
C ARG A 46 0.17 2.16 1.68
N ALA A 47 1.12 2.70 2.42
CA ALA A 47 0.83 3.57 3.55
C ALA A 47 0.09 4.83 3.12
N ASP A 48 0.49 5.44 1.99
CA ASP A 48 -0.19 6.62 1.46
C ASP A 48 -1.64 6.31 1.10
N ILE A 49 -1.86 5.22 0.36
CA ILE A 49 -3.20 4.84 -0.09
C ILE A 49 -4.09 4.49 1.11
N LEU A 50 -3.60 3.65 2.01
CA LEU A 50 -4.40 3.22 3.16
C LEU A 50 -4.69 4.37 4.11
N SER A 51 -3.72 5.26 4.34
CA SER A 51 -3.92 6.43 5.18
C SER A 51 -5.01 7.34 4.61
N SER A 52 -5.02 7.54 3.31
CA SER A 52 -6.04 8.36 2.64
C SER A 52 -7.43 7.74 2.79
N LEU A 53 -7.54 6.42 2.59
CA LEU A 53 -8.82 5.73 2.75
C LEU A 53 -9.34 5.85 4.18
N ILE A 54 -8.48 5.67 5.16
CA ILE A 54 -8.85 5.78 6.57
C ILE A 54 -9.29 7.22 6.89
N GLU A 55 -8.55 8.20 6.40
CA GLU A 55 -8.85 9.61 6.62
C GLU A 55 -10.21 10.01 6.07
N PHE A 56 -10.58 9.47 4.91
CA PHE A 56 -11.87 9.76 4.28
C PHE A 56 -13.01 8.85 4.76
N GLY A 57 -12.76 8.00 5.74
CA GLY A 57 -13.81 7.16 6.32
C GLY A 57 -14.05 5.84 5.59
N ASP A 58 -13.17 5.46 4.68
CA ASP A 58 -13.30 4.23 3.89
C ASP A 58 -12.47 3.08 4.48
N LEU A 59 -12.56 2.90 5.78
CA LEU A 59 -11.79 1.88 6.50
C LEU A 59 -12.03 0.47 5.97
N ASP A 60 -13.28 0.14 5.65
CA ASP A 60 -13.61 -1.21 5.14
C ASP A 60 -12.88 -1.49 3.83
N HIS A 61 -12.83 -0.50 2.94
CA HIS A 61 -12.08 -0.62 1.69
C HIS A 61 -10.58 -0.77 1.93
N ALA A 62 -10.06 -0.02 2.90
CA ALA A 62 -8.64 -0.12 3.27
C ALA A 62 -8.29 -1.52 3.76
N LEU A 63 -9.14 -2.11 4.59
CA LEU A 63 -8.92 -3.47 5.10
C LEU A 63 -8.95 -4.52 4.00
N VAL A 64 -9.88 -4.39 3.06
CA VAL A 64 -9.97 -5.31 1.92
C VAL A 64 -8.67 -5.28 1.10
N LEU A 65 -8.18 -4.07 0.77
CA LEU A 65 -6.95 -3.92 0.00
C LEU A 65 -5.75 -4.46 0.78
N ALA A 66 -5.64 -4.12 2.05
CA ALA A 66 -4.51 -4.53 2.88
C ALA A 66 -4.43 -6.05 3.02
N ASP A 67 -5.57 -6.72 3.17
CA ASP A 67 -5.60 -8.17 3.36
C ASP A 67 -5.37 -8.94 2.07
N ASN A 68 -5.71 -8.38 0.92
CA ASN A 68 -5.72 -9.12 -0.33
C ASN A 68 -4.58 -8.78 -1.27
N ILE A 69 -4.01 -7.59 -1.21
CA ILE A 69 -2.91 -7.20 -2.08
C ILE A 69 -1.59 -7.38 -1.32
N ARG A 70 -0.91 -8.48 -1.62
CA ARG A 70 0.34 -8.86 -0.95
C ARG A 70 1.55 -8.77 -1.89
N ASN A 71 1.36 -8.33 -3.12
CA ASN A 71 2.38 -8.20 -4.14
C ASN A 71 2.83 -6.75 -4.24
N ALA A 72 4.15 -6.53 -4.10
CA ALA A 72 4.71 -5.17 -4.15
C ALA A 72 4.37 -4.46 -5.46
N LYS A 73 4.45 -5.18 -6.58
CA LYS A 73 4.17 -4.61 -7.91
C LYS A 73 2.75 -4.04 -7.99
N ASP A 74 1.77 -4.75 -7.44
CA ASP A 74 0.37 -4.30 -7.47
C ASP A 74 0.20 -3.00 -6.69
N TRP A 75 0.85 -2.86 -5.55
CA TRP A 75 0.82 -1.61 -4.80
C TRP A 75 1.49 -0.48 -5.57
N ILE A 76 2.66 -0.75 -6.17
CA ILE A 76 3.39 0.25 -6.93
C ILE A 76 2.55 0.76 -8.10
N GLU A 77 1.89 -0.13 -8.83
CA GLU A 77 1.03 0.23 -9.94
C GLU A 77 -0.20 1.01 -9.47
N SER A 78 -0.67 0.74 -8.27
CA SER A 78 -1.84 1.44 -7.71
C SER A 78 -1.62 2.94 -7.50
N ARG A 79 -0.38 3.40 -7.45
CA ARG A 79 -0.10 4.83 -7.30
C ARG A 79 -0.61 5.68 -8.45
N TYR A 80 -0.87 5.06 -9.59
CA TYR A 80 -1.40 5.75 -10.77
C TYR A 80 -2.92 5.80 -10.80
N LEU A 81 -3.59 5.12 -9.89
CA LEU A 81 -5.05 5.10 -9.83
C LEU A 81 -5.55 6.33 -9.05
N ASP A 82 -6.66 6.90 -9.51
CA ASP A 82 -7.34 7.91 -8.71
C ASP A 82 -8.12 7.26 -7.56
N TYR A 83 -8.67 8.09 -6.69
CA TYR A 83 -9.35 7.61 -5.49
C TYR A 83 -10.54 6.70 -5.84
N ASP A 84 -11.34 7.09 -6.83
CA ASP A 84 -12.52 6.31 -7.24
C ASP A 84 -12.11 4.94 -7.79
N ALA A 85 -11.03 4.87 -8.56
CA ALA A 85 -10.51 3.62 -9.09
C ALA A 85 -10.00 2.70 -7.98
N ILE A 86 -9.40 3.27 -6.95
CA ILE A 86 -8.95 2.51 -5.79
C ILE A 86 -10.13 1.90 -5.03
N LEU A 87 -11.19 2.69 -4.80
CA LEU A 87 -12.41 2.19 -4.16
C LEU A 87 -13.06 1.08 -4.98
N GLU A 88 -13.14 1.27 -6.29
CA GLU A 88 -13.69 0.26 -7.18
C GLU A 88 -12.91 -1.04 -7.12
N ARG A 89 -11.58 -0.95 -7.08
CA ARG A 89 -10.73 -2.13 -6.94
C ARG A 89 -11.01 -2.89 -5.66
N ALA A 90 -11.16 -2.17 -4.55
CA ALA A 90 -11.51 -2.79 -3.26
C ALA A 90 -12.87 -3.49 -3.34
N GLU A 91 -13.85 -2.86 -3.98
CA GLU A 91 -15.18 -3.45 -4.14
C GLU A 91 -15.15 -4.70 -5.01
N GLN A 92 -14.34 -4.70 -6.08
CA GLN A 92 -14.18 -5.86 -6.95
C GLN A 92 -13.56 -7.04 -6.20
N ILE A 93 -12.55 -6.77 -5.40
CA ILE A 93 -11.89 -7.80 -4.58
C ILE A 93 -12.88 -8.38 -3.56
N ASP A 94 -13.61 -7.51 -2.88
CA ASP A 94 -14.60 -7.91 -1.87
C ASP A 94 -15.68 -8.79 -2.48
N ARG A 95 -16.19 -8.39 -3.65
CA ARG A 95 -17.19 -9.19 -4.37
C ARG A 95 -16.65 -10.56 -4.76
N ARG A 96 -15.42 -10.59 -5.28
CA ARG A 96 -14.76 -11.86 -5.66
C ARG A 96 -14.64 -12.80 -4.46
N ASN A 97 -14.27 -12.26 -3.30
CA ASN A 97 -14.13 -13.04 -2.08
C ASN A 97 -15.48 -13.60 -1.61
N LYS A 98 -16.55 -12.84 -1.75
CA LYS A 98 -17.89 -13.28 -1.38
C LYS A 98 -18.48 -14.30 -2.34
N GLU A 99 -18.12 -14.21 -3.62
CA GLU A 99 -18.61 -15.12 -4.66
C GLU A 99 -17.82 -16.42 -4.72
N SER A 100 -16.62 -16.43 -4.14
CA SER A 100 -15.76 -17.60 -4.20
C SER A 100 -16.36 -18.71 -3.34
N PRO A 101 -16.74 -19.84 -3.92
CA PRO A 101 -17.24 -20.97 -3.14
C PRO A 101 -16.10 -21.57 -2.34
N VAL A 102 -16.36 -21.85 -1.12
CA VAL A 102 -15.36 -22.44 -0.22
C VAL A 102 -15.55 -23.93 -0.16
#